data_6005d758294b1c0e1fdfd99d538f07a2
#
_entry.id   6005d758294b1c0e1fdfd99d538f07a2
#
_cell.length_a   1.000
_cell.length_b   1.000
_cell.length_c   1.000
_cell.angle_alpha   90.00
_cell.angle_beta   90.00
_cell.angle_gamma   90.00
#
_symmetry.space_group_name_H-M   'P 1'
#
loop_
_entity.id
_entity.type
_entity.pdbx_description
1 polymer ?
#
loop_
_entity_poly.entity_id
_entity_poly.type
_entity_poly.pdbx_seq_one_letter_code
_entity_poly.pdbx_strand_id
1 'polypeptide(L)'
;MQLGRSIFGACQESAQMIKSMDTSSNSHMYYNFVTELALESGDWRTDTVFANVDIKVESGEEAKYLKAWVDFMESQESVGSFGINRILFGNKYYTHMIYLGSNSLSELTNSMKTAFSSRDYQTYLNKVEDIRTNVQTR
;
A
#
# COMPACT_ATOMS: atom_id res chain seq x y z
N MET A 1 25.09 21.57 7.20
CA MET A 1 25.94 20.65 7.97
C MET A 1 25.23 19.83 9.03
N GLN A 2 24.32 20.42 9.82
CA GLN A 2 23.54 19.65 10.80
C GLN A 2 22.61 18.62 10.15
N LEU A 3 22.00 18.95 9.01
CA LEU A 3 21.14 18.03 8.27
C LEU A 3 21.92 16.80 7.77
N GLY A 4 23.14 16.97 7.29
CA GLY A 4 23.99 15.87 6.85
C GLY A 4 24.42 14.93 7.98
N ARG A 5 24.64 15.46 9.18
CA ARG A 5 24.95 14.63 10.36
C ARG A 5 23.74 13.82 10.83
N SER A 6 22.54 14.41 10.80
CA SER A 6 21.32 13.71 11.18
C SER A 6 21.01 12.55 10.23
N ILE A 7 21.13 12.76 8.92
CA ILE A 7 20.96 11.71 7.91
C ILE A 7 21.99 10.62 8.06
N PHE A 8 23.26 10.96 8.29
CA PHE A 8 24.34 10.00 8.50
C PHE A 8 24.15 9.18 9.77
N GLY A 9 23.73 9.80 10.89
CA GLY A 9 23.40 9.11 12.13
C GLY A 9 22.24 8.12 11.96
N ALA A 10 21.14 8.53 11.30
CA ALA A 10 20.01 7.66 10.98
C ALA A 10 20.41 6.47 10.10
N CYS A 11 21.29 6.66 9.11
CA CYS A 11 21.80 5.57 8.29
C CYS A 11 22.68 4.59 9.08
N GLN A 12 23.51 5.07 10.02
CA GLN A 12 24.32 4.20 10.89
C GLN A 12 23.46 3.38 11.84
N GLU A 13 22.48 3.99 12.48
CA GLU A 13 21.54 3.30 13.36
C GLU A 13 20.75 2.23 12.61
N SER A 14 20.28 2.55 11.42
CA SER A 14 19.58 1.61 10.55
C SER A 14 20.49 0.45 10.14
N ALA A 15 21.74 0.72 9.79
CA ALA A 15 22.71 -0.31 9.43
C ALA A 15 23.05 -1.22 10.63
N GLN A 16 23.17 -0.67 11.83
CA GLN A 16 23.37 -1.45 13.06
C GLN A 16 22.17 -2.33 13.38
N MET A 17 20.95 -1.81 13.22
CA MET A 17 19.72 -2.57 13.41
C MET A 17 19.64 -3.74 12.42
N ILE A 18 19.89 -3.51 11.14
CA ILE A 18 19.91 -4.55 10.11
C ILE A 18 20.94 -5.62 10.43
N LYS A 19 22.16 -5.23 10.81
CA LYS A 19 23.24 -6.14 11.21
C LYS A 19 22.84 -6.97 12.44
N SER A 20 22.19 -6.35 13.42
CA SER A 20 21.69 -7.04 14.61
C SER A 20 20.61 -8.08 14.26
N MET A 21 19.72 -7.78 13.30
CA MET A 21 18.72 -8.72 12.80
C MET A 21 19.35 -9.88 12.05
N ASP A 22 20.36 -9.63 11.21
CA ASP A 22 21.08 -10.65 10.44
C ASP A 22 21.85 -11.64 11.32
N THR A 23 22.34 -11.19 12.48
CA THR A 23 23.04 -12.05 13.44
C THR A 23 22.11 -12.83 14.34
N SER A 24 20.82 -12.52 14.36
CA SER A 24 19.80 -13.26 15.10
C SER A 24 19.42 -14.53 14.35
N SER A 25 19.50 -15.67 15.00
CA SER A 25 19.15 -16.98 14.42
C SER A 25 17.66 -17.11 14.02
N ASN A 26 16.81 -16.16 14.44
CA ASN A 26 15.36 -16.20 14.25
C ASN A 26 14.82 -15.08 13.35
N SER A 27 15.68 -14.22 12.79
CA SER A 27 15.24 -13.14 11.91
C SER A 27 15.73 -13.34 10.47
N HIS A 28 14.78 -13.25 9.54
CA HIS A 28 15.05 -13.30 8.10
C HIS A 28 14.47 -12.05 7.45
N MET A 29 15.30 -11.32 6.68
CA MET A 29 14.85 -10.21 5.88
C MET A 29 14.60 -10.67 4.44
N TYR A 30 13.34 -10.80 4.06
CA TYR A 30 12.96 -11.23 2.71
C TYR A 30 12.83 -10.09 1.71
N TYR A 31 12.42 -8.89 2.18
CA TYR A 31 12.18 -7.74 1.32
C TYR A 31 12.67 -6.46 1.96
N ASN A 32 13.34 -5.66 1.16
CA ASN A 32 13.71 -4.29 1.51
C ASN A 32 13.36 -3.39 0.33
N PHE A 33 12.41 -2.48 0.54
CA PHE A 33 11.97 -1.55 -0.50
C PHE A 33 11.58 -0.20 0.11
N VAL A 34 11.63 0.83 -0.74
CA VAL A 34 11.24 2.20 -0.37
C VAL A 34 9.97 2.57 -1.11
N THR A 35 9.02 3.14 -0.38
CA THR A 35 7.75 3.59 -0.92
C THR A 35 7.56 5.09 -0.73
N GLU A 36 6.73 5.65 -1.58
CA GLU A 36 6.21 7.00 -1.51
C GLU A 36 4.69 6.94 -1.46
N LEU A 37 4.09 7.76 -0.62
CA LEU A 37 2.63 7.88 -0.57
C LEU A 37 2.14 8.62 -1.81
N ALA A 38 1.37 7.94 -2.66
CA ALA A 38 0.81 8.52 -3.87
C ALA A 38 -0.60 9.09 -3.65
N LEU A 39 -1.37 8.48 -2.77
CA LEU A 39 -2.75 8.86 -2.46
C LEU A 39 -3.11 8.45 -1.03
N GLU A 40 -3.87 9.30 -0.32
CA GLU A 40 -4.37 9.02 1.02
C GLU A 40 -5.76 9.65 1.21
N SER A 41 -6.64 8.95 1.90
CA SER A 41 -7.93 9.46 2.35
C SER A 41 -8.30 8.88 3.72
N GLY A 42 -8.91 9.72 4.56
CA GLY A 42 -9.20 9.39 5.95
C GLY A 42 -7.97 9.46 6.86
N ASP A 43 -8.18 9.22 8.15
CA ASP A 43 -7.08 9.18 9.14
C ASP A 43 -6.78 7.74 9.54
N TRP A 44 -5.77 7.16 8.90
CA TRP A 44 -5.33 5.78 9.17
C TRP A 44 -4.84 5.57 10.61
N ARG A 45 -4.48 6.64 11.33
CA ARG A 45 -4.01 6.54 12.73
C ARG A 45 -5.11 6.12 13.69
N THR A 46 -6.37 6.31 13.29
CA THR A 46 -7.54 5.88 14.07
C THR A 46 -7.92 4.43 13.83
N ASP A 47 -7.38 3.81 12.78
CA ASP A 47 -7.68 2.43 12.42
C ASP A 47 -6.75 1.45 13.15
N THR A 48 -7.27 0.27 13.43
CA THR A 48 -6.55 -0.79 14.15
C THR A 48 -6.25 -2.03 13.32
N VAL A 49 -6.95 -2.18 12.19
CA VAL A 49 -6.80 -3.31 11.26
C VAL A 49 -6.67 -2.79 9.84
N PHE A 50 -5.80 -3.43 9.07
CA PHE A 50 -5.54 -3.06 7.68
C PHE A 50 -5.53 -4.29 6.78
N ALA A 51 -6.09 -4.13 5.58
CA ALA A 51 -5.84 -5.04 4.47
C ALA A 51 -4.88 -4.37 3.49
N ASN A 52 -3.91 -5.12 2.99
CA ASN A 52 -2.96 -4.65 2.00
C ASN A 52 -3.10 -5.45 0.71
N VAL A 53 -3.15 -4.76 -0.41
CA VAL A 53 -3.17 -5.36 -1.75
C VAL A 53 -1.96 -4.89 -2.52
N ASP A 54 -1.09 -5.83 -2.87
CA ASP A 54 0.09 -5.56 -3.68
C ASP A 54 -0.27 -5.74 -5.16
N ILE A 55 -0.06 -4.71 -5.96
CA ILE A 55 -0.44 -4.68 -7.37
C ILE A 55 0.72 -4.27 -8.26
N LYS A 56 0.68 -4.74 -9.49
CA LYS A 56 1.55 -4.28 -10.57
C LYS A 56 0.73 -3.45 -11.54
N VAL A 57 1.12 -2.18 -11.71
CA VAL A 57 0.56 -1.27 -12.70
C VAL A 57 1.54 -1.17 -13.86
N GLU A 58 1.04 -1.23 -15.09
CA GLU A 58 1.85 -1.11 -16.30
C GLU A 58 2.53 0.26 -16.39
N SER A 59 3.73 0.26 -16.95
CA SER A 59 4.54 1.47 -17.07
C SER A 59 3.82 2.54 -17.91
N GLY A 60 3.74 3.76 -17.38
CA GLY A 60 3.06 4.88 -18.00
C GLY A 60 1.56 4.97 -17.70
N GLU A 61 0.96 3.95 -17.08
CA GLU A 61 -0.48 3.90 -16.82
C GLU A 61 -0.87 4.29 -15.40
N GLU A 62 0.08 4.75 -14.59
CA GLU A 62 -0.16 5.06 -13.19
C GLU A 62 -1.26 6.11 -12.97
N ALA A 63 -1.22 7.22 -13.71
CA ALA A 63 -2.20 8.29 -13.55
C ALA A 63 -3.63 7.81 -13.85
N LYS A 64 -3.79 6.97 -14.87
CA LYS A 64 -5.07 6.35 -15.23
C LYS A 64 -5.53 5.39 -14.13
N TYR A 65 -4.61 4.60 -13.58
CA TYR A 65 -4.90 3.70 -12.48
C TYR A 65 -5.34 4.43 -11.22
N LEU A 66 -4.58 5.44 -10.78
CA LEU A 66 -4.89 6.24 -9.59
C LEU A 66 -6.26 6.91 -9.72
N LYS A 67 -6.57 7.47 -10.89
CA LYS A 67 -7.88 8.08 -11.13
C LYS A 67 -9.02 7.06 -11.01
N ALA A 68 -8.88 5.90 -11.63
CA ALA A 68 -9.91 4.85 -11.56
C ALA A 68 -10.12 4.36 -10.12
N TRP A 69 -9.04 4.24 -9.35
CA TRP A 69 -9.10 3.85 -7.94
C TRP A 69 -9.81 4.91 -7.08
N VAL A 70 -9.47 6.18 -7.23
CA VAL A 70 -10.14 7.28 -6.51
C VAL A 70 -11.63 7.31 -6.83
N ASP A 71 -11.99 7.30 -8.11
CA ASP A 71 -13.39 7.31 -8.56
C ASP A 71 -14.18 6.16 -7.91
N PHE A 72 -13.58 4.97 -7.81
CA PHE A 72 -14.19 3.82 -7.18
C PHE A 72 -14.31 4.01 -5.66
N MET A 73 -13.24 4.40 -4.98
CA MET A 73 -13.24 4.51 -3.52
C MET A 73 -14.13 5.64 -3.01
N GLU A 74 -14.21 6.76 -3.71
CA GLU A 74 -15.11 7.87 -3.38
C GLU A 74 -16.59 7.50 -3.52
N SER A 75 -16.92 6.49 -4.32
CA SER A 75 -18.27 5.96 -4.43
C SER A 75 -18.68 5.05 -3.27
N GLN A 76 -17.72 4.68 -2.39
CA GLN A 76 -17.95 3.74 -1.28
C GLN A 76 -18.11 4.48 0.04
N GLU A 77 -19.33 4.53 0.57
CA GLU A 77 -19.64 5.26 1.82
C GLU A 77 -19.14 4.56 3.09
N SER A 78 -18.89 3.26 3.03
CA SER A 78 -18.60 2.42 4.20
C SER A 78 -17.12 2.11 4.41
N VAL A 79 -16.24 2.67 3.61
CA VAL A 79 -14.80 2.42 3.72
C VAL A 79 -14.16 3.43 4.68
N GLY A 80 -13.33 2.93 5.59
CA GLY A 80 -12.55 3.76 6.51
C GLY A 80 -11.41 4.48 5.81
N SER A 81 -10.21 4.47 6.37
CA SER A 81 -9.05 5.04 5.68
C SER A 81 -8.61 4.16 4.51
N PHE A 82 -8.09 4.77 3.48
CA PHE A 82 -7.47 4.06 2.35
C PHE A 82 -6.36 4.89 1.73
N GLY A 83 -5.45 4.21 1.04
CA GLY A 83 -4.39 4.89 0.32
C GLY A 83 -3.62 3.96 -0.60
N ILE A 84 -2.77 4.56 -1.39
CA ILE A 84 -1.87 3.88 -2.31
C ILE A 84 -0.45 4.38 -2.10
N ASN A 85 0.48 3.45 -1.87
CA ASN A 85 1.90 3.71 -1.87
C ASN A 85 2.51 3.25 -3.19
N ARG A 86 3.31 4.12 -3.80
CA ARG A 86 4.15 3.80 -4.95
C ARG A 86 5.47 3.21 -4.46
N ILE A 87 5.93 2.15 -5.07
CA ILE A 87 7.26 1.60 -4.80
C ILE A 87 8.28 2.33 -5.66
N LEU A 88 9.24 2.99 -5.03
CA LEU A 88 10.29 3.72 -5.72
C LEU A 88 11.41 2.78 -6.17
N PHE A 89 11.82 1.86 -5.31
CA PHE A 89 12.84 0.85 -5.62
C PHE A 89 12.83 -0.28 -4.59
N GLY A 90 13.53 -1.35 -4.90
CA GLY A 90 13.70 -2.50 -4.02
C GLY A 90 12.74 -3.66 -4.27
N ASN A 91 11.77 -3.52 -5.16
CA ASN A 91 10.83 -4.58 -5.50
C ASN A 91 10.62 -4.68 -7.01
N LYS A 92 10.69 -5.90 -7.53
CA LYS A 92 10.49 -6.19 -8.96
C LYS A 92 9.15 -6.86 -9.26
N TYR A 93 8.40 -7.26 -8.24
CA TYR A 93 7.19 -8.06 -8.42
C TYR A 93 5.93 -7.20 -8.50
N TYR A 94 5.87 -6.11 -7.75
CA TYR A 94 4.75 -5.17 -7.75
C TYR A 94 5.24 -3.72 -7.68
N THR A 95 4.39 -2.80 -8.12
CA THR A 95 4.72 -1.38 -8.25
C THR A 95 4.03 -0.51 -7.21
N HIS A 96 2.90 -0.97 -6.69
CA HIS A 96 2.08 -0.23 -5.75
C HIS A 96 1.53 -1.15 -4.66
N MET A 97 1.29 -0.55 -3.52
CA MET A 97 0.62 -1.17 -2.37
C MET A 97 -0.60 -0.35 -2.00
N ILE A 98 -1.77 -0.98 -2.05
CA ILE A 98 -3.01 -0.38 -1.58
C ILE A 98 -3.21 -0.80 -0.13
N TYR A 99 -3.65 0.11 0.72
CA TYR A 99 -4.17 -0.23 2.04
C TYR A 99 -5.62 0.20 2.21
N LEU A 100 -6.34 -0.57 2.99
CA LEU A 100 -7.70 -0.29 3.46
C LEU A 100 -7.69 -0.47 4.97
N GLY A 101 -8.06 0.56 5.72
CA GLY A 101 -8.08 0.53 7.18
C GLY A 101 -9.49 0.52 7.74
N SER A 102 -9.62 -0.02 8.95
CA SER A 102 -10.87 -0.02 9.72
C SER A 102 -10.61 -0.19 11.22
N ASN A 103 -11.62 0.07 12.03
CA ASN A 103 -11.54 -0.08 13.48
C ASN A 103 -11.63 -1.53 13.97
N SER A 104 -12.14 -2.44 13.14
CA SER A 104 -12.23 -3.86 13.48
C SER A 104 -12.16 -4.74 12.24
N LEU A 105 -11.75 -6.00 12.44
CA LEU A 105 -11.71 -6.99 11.37
C LEU A 105 -13.11 -7.24 10.76
N SER A 106 -14.14 -7.23 11.58
CA SER A 106 -15.53 -7.39 11.12
C SER A 106 -15.96 -6.24 10.21
N GLU A 107 -15.71 -5.01 10.60
CA GLU A 107 -16.01 -3.83 9.79
C GLU A 107 -15.21 -3.84 8.48
N LEU A 108 -13.92 -4.12 8.54
CA LEU A 108 -13.06 -4.22 7.36
C LEU A 108 -13.57 -5.26 6.38
N THR A 109 -13.87 -6.47 6.86
CA THR A 109 -14.37 -7.57 6.04
C THR A 109 -15.71 -7.23 5.39
N ASN A 110 -16.63 -6.63 6.15
CA ASN A 110 -17.94 -6.23 5.64
C ASN A 110 -17.81 -5.11 4.60
N SER A 111 -16.99 -4.11 4.85
CA SER A 111 -16.73 -3.00 3.91
C SER A 111 -16.13 -3.50 2.60
N MET A 112 -15.13 -4.37 2.69
CA MET A 112 -14.50 -4.98 1.51
C MET A 112 -15.50 -5.83 0.72
N LYS A 113 -16.29 -6.65 1.40
CA LYS A 113 -17.30 -7.49 0.75
C LYS A 113 -18.35 -6.65 0.03
N THR A 114 -18.83 -5.58 0.65
CA THR A 114 -19.78 -4.64 0.06
C THR A 114 -19.19 -3.93 -1.15
N ALA A 115 -18.00 -3.34 -0.98
CA ALA A 115 -17.32 -2.61 -2.05
C ALA A 115 -17.03 -3.50 -3.27
N PHE A 116 -16.46 -4.68 -3.06
CA PHE A 116 -16.06 -5.58 -4.15
C PHE A 116 -17.22 -6.32 -4.81
N SER A 117 -18.40 -6.31 -4.19
CA SER A 117 -19.64 -6.82 -4.79
C SER A 117 -20.42 -5.73 -5.51
N SER A 118 -19.99 -4.48 -5.46
CA SER A 118 -20.72 -3.35 -6.03
C SER A 118 -20.59 -3.26 -7.56
N ARG A 119 -21.54 -2.59 -8.17
CA ARG A 119 -21.49 -2.25 -9.60
C ARG A 119 -20.32 -1.32 -9.91
N ASP A 120 -19.97 -0.44 -8.99
CA ASP A 120 -18.85 0.50 -9.14
C ASP A 120 -17.51 -0.24 -9.20
N TYR A 121 -17.39 -1.34 -8.48
CA TYR A 121 -16.21 -2.22 -8.58
C TYR A 121 -16.07 -2.84 -9.96
N GLN A 122 -17.16 -3.30 -10.57
CA GLN A 122 -17.12 -3.81 -11.95
C GLN A 122 -16.71 -2.72 -12.94
N THR A 123 -17.23 -1.51 -12.77
CA THR A 123 -16.83 -0.35 -13.57
C THR A 123 -15.34 -0.04 -13.41
N TYR A 124 -14.83 -0.09 -12.18
CA TYR A 124 -13.41 0.05 -11.90
C TYR A 124 -12.58 -1.05 -12.58
N LEU A 125 -12.96 -2.31 -12.43
CA LEU A 125 -12.24 -3.44 -13.04
C LEU A 125 -12.14 -3.27 -14.57
N ASN A 126 -13.23 -2.90 -15.23
CA ASN A 126 -13.25 -2.69 -16.68
C ASN A 126 -12.29 -1.57 -17.14
N LYS A 127 -12.02 -0.59 -16.26
CA LYS A 127 -11.08 0.50 -16.57
C LYS A 127 -9.61 0.11 -16.39
N VAL A 128 -9.32 -0.88 -15.55
CA VAL A 128 -7.95 -1.20 -15.14
C VAL A 128 -7.49 -2.61 -15.47
N GLU A 129 -8.35 -3.46 -16.01
CA GLU A 129 -8.02 -4.86 -16.32
C GLU A 129 -6.79 -5.02 -17.22
N ASP A 130 -6.61 -4.09 -18.19
CA ASP A 130 -5.49 -4.10 -19.13
C ASP A 130 -4.19 -3.53 -18.54
N ILE A 131 -4.27 -2.79 -17.45
CA ILE A 131 -3.15 -2.02 -16.90
C ILE A 131 -2.73 -2.42 -15.51
N ARG A 132 -3.46 -3.34 -14.88
CA ARG A 132 -3.20 -3.78 -13.50
C ARG A 132 -3.25 -5.30 -13.35
N THR A 133 -2.31 -5.82 -12.57
CA THR A 133 -2.30 -7.21 -12.11
C THR A 133 -2.26 -7.24 -10.59
N ASN A 134 -3.15 -8.01 -9.95
CA ASN A 134 -3.04 -8.32 -8.52
C ASN A 134 -1.91 -9.31 -8.32
N VAL A 135 -1.03 -9.01 -7.37
CA VAL A 135 0.09 -9.88 -7.02
C VAL A 135 -0.27 -10.70 -5.78
N GLN A 136 -0.73 -10.02 -4.72
CA GLN A 136 -1.17 -10.68 -3.49
C GLN A 136 -2.08 -9.76 -2.66
N THR A 137 -2.85 -10.36 -1.75
CA THR A 137 -3.61 -9.66 -0.70
C THR A 137 -3.23 -10.24 0.66
N ARG A 138 -3.06 -9.38 1.66
CA ARG A 138 -2.66 -9.75 3.03
C ARG A 138 -3.27 -8.83 4.10
#